data_27988e738de689f95a65aab166b134f4
#
_entry.id   27988e738de689f95a65aab166b134f4
#
_cell.length_a   1.000
_cell.length_b   1.000
_cell.length_c   1.000
_cell.angle_alpha   90.00
_cell.angle_beta   90.00
_cell.angle_gamma   90.00
#
_symmetry.space_group_name_H-M   'P 1'
#
loop_
_entity.id
_entity.type
_entity.pdbx_description
1 polymer ?
#
loop_
_entity_poly.entity_id
_entity_poly.type
_entity_poly.pdbx_seq_one_letter_code
_entity_poly.pdbx_strand_id
1 'polypeptide(L)'
;MKKFAVLLCIGISVLIFAKSGLFSGIAEKENQTVNNNDENSAVPVDYDSYTPLNYNQQISMWFPFMDYKDILLNKSEEEFRNETELRFSNAKELGINTVYVHVRSNCDAYYNSELFPRGEYFSENSDFDPLEIMIDTAHSMGLSFHAWVNPMRGQTSQQLENMSSEYKIKQWYDDSQKNSLYIVQSGDIWYLNPAYKEVRSFIADGIFEILENYKVDGIHIDDYFYPTQDESFDRQAFEQSGSTDFSQWRLDNASLMVRQIY
;
A
#
# COMPACT_ATOMS: atom_id res chain seq x y z
N MET A 1 -36.12 -23.20 9.28
CA MET A 1 -35.11 -23.31 8.21
C MET A 1 -34.53 -21.92 7.97
N LYS A 2 -33.33 -21.65 8.51
CA LYS A 2 -32.65 -20.36 8.35
C LYS A 2 -31.85 -20.40 7.04
N LYS A 3 -32.20 -19.53 6.10
CA LYS A 3 -31.46 -19.38 4.86
C LYS A 3 -30.16 -18.63 5.16
N PHE A 4 -29.02 -19.28 5.00
CA PHE A 4 -27.72 -18.64 4.95
C PHE A 4 -27.58 -17.95 3.59
N ALA A 5 -27.47 -16.63 3.58
CA ALA A 5 -27.06 -15.89 2.40
C ALA A 5 -25.52 -15.97 2.33
N VAL A 6 -25.02 -16.70 1.34
CA VAL A 6 -23.59 -16.66 0.98
C VAL A 6 -23.35 -15.35 0.26
N LEU A 7 -22.67 -14.42 0.91
CA LEU A 7 -22.20 -13.19 0.28
C LEU A 7 -20.97 -13.55 -0.59
N LEU A 8 -21.17 -13.60 -1.90
CA LEU A 8 -20.09 -13.80 -2.85
C LEU A 8 -19.35 -12.46 -2.99
N CYS A 9 -18.25 -12.29 -2.27
CA CYS A 9 -17.33 -11.17 -2.48
C CYS A 9 -16.58 -11.39 -3.79
N ILE A 10 -17.02 -10.71 -4.86
CA ILE A 10 -16.25 -10.64 -6.09
C ILE A 10 -15.16 -9.60 -5.86
N GLY A 11 -13.99 -10.05 -5.42
CA GLY A 11 -12.78 -9.24 -5.41
C GLY A 11 -12.32 -9.01 -6.84
N ILE A 12 -12.29 -7.77 -7.30
CA ILE A 12 -11.65 -7.41 -8.56
C ILE A 12 -10.16 -7.28 -8.25
N SER A 13 -9.41 -8.35 -8.48
CA SER A 13 -7.95 -8.30 -8.45
C SER A 13 -7.46 -7.62 -9.73
N VAL A 14 -6.95 -6.40 -9.62
CA VAL A 14 -6.27 -5.72 -10.72
C VAL A 14 -4.81 -6.15 -10.68
N LEU A 15 -4.41 -7.04 -11.58
CA LEU A 15 -3.02 -7.44 -11.78
C LEU A 15 -2.33 -6.37 -12.62
N ILE A 16 -1.46 -5.59 -12.00
CA ILE A 16 -0.59 -4.65 -12.68
C ILE A 16 0.69 -5.38 -13.03
N PHE A 17 0.87 -5.69 -14.31
CA PHE A 17 2.13 -6.23 -14.81
C PHE A 17 3.08 -5.07 -15.12
N ALA A 18 4.25 -5.05 -14.50
CA ALA A 18 5.33 -4.17 -14.94
C ALA A 18 5.78 -4.61 -16.35
N LYS A 19 5.35 -3.90 -17.40
CA LYS A 19 5.91 -4.06 -18.73
C LYS A 19 7.18 -3.24 -18.82
N SER A 20 8.32 -3.91 -18.87
CA SER A 20 9.58 -3.31 -19.28
C SER A 20 9.40 -2.63 -20.65
N GLY A 21 9.62 -1.32 -20.72
CA GLY A 21 9.85 -0.64 -21.99
C GLY A 21 8.96 0.55 -22.36
N LEU A 22 8.20 1.17 -21.44
CA LEU A 22 7.33 2.31 -21.79
C LEU A 22 7.55 3.60 -20.99
N PHE A 23 8.63 3.72 -20.23
CA PHE A 23 8.96 4.93 -19.47
C PHE A 23 10.25 5.62 -19.94
N SER A 24 10.46 5.74 -21.26
CA SER A 24 11.47 6.64 -21.79
C SER A 24 10.82 7.96 -22.21
N GLY A 25 10.49 8.82 -21.26
CA GLY A 25 9.97 10.09 -21.71
C GLY A 25 9.37 11.06 -20.69
N ILE A 26 9.71 10.99 -19.41
CA ILE A 26 9.45 12.11 -18.47
C ILE A 26 10.45 11.99 -17.31
N ALA A 27 11.67 12.48 -17.48
CA ALA A 27 12.51 12.99 -16.39
C ALA A 27 13.77 13.65 -16.97
N GLU A 28 13.65 14.86 -17.49
CA GLU A 28 14.75 15.80 -17.34
C GLU A 28 14.65 16.38 -15.94
N LYS A 29 15.37 15.81 -14.98
CA LYS A 29 15.70 16.46 -13.71
C LYS A 29 17.15 16.87 -13.74
N GLU A 30 17.34 18.16 -13.53
CA GLU A 30 18.64 18.81 -13.36
C GLU A 30 19.49 18.08 -12.31
N ASN A 31 20.72 17.77 -12.69
CA ASN A 31 21.77 17.29 -11.79
C ASN A 31 22.10 18.36 -10.75
N GLN A 32 21.55 18.21 -9.55
CA GLN A 32 22.14 18.81 -8.36
C GLN A 32 22.95 17.73 -7.63
N THR A 33 24.26 17.91 -7.65
CA THR A 33 25.20 17.12 -6.85
C THR A 33 24.92 17.37 -5.37
N VAL A 34 24.29 16.41 -4.71
CA VAL A 34 24.18 16.36 -3.25
C VAL A 34 25.24 15.38 -2.74
N ASN A 35 26.22 15.91 -2.03
CA ASN A 35 27.14 15.12 -1.22
C ASN A 35 26.38 14.65 0.04
N ASN A 36 25.93 13.42 0.07
CA ASN A 36 25.42 12.80 1.28
C ASN A 36 26.22 11.55 1.60
N ASN A 37 27.00 11.65 2.67
CA ASN A 37 27.54 10.50 3.40
C ASN A 37 26.46 10.03 4.38
N ASP A 38 25.39 9.42 3.91
CA ASP A 38 24.44 8.65 4.71
C ASP A 38 24.53 7.20 4.27
N GLU A 39 25.13 6.38 5.13
CA GLU A 39 25.30 4.93 4.92
C GLU A 39 23.97 4.13 4.98
N ASN A 40 22.82 4.81 5.04
CA ASN A 40 21.47 4.20 5.14
C ASN A 40 20.53 4.60 3.99
N SER A 41 21.03 5.14 2.89
CA SER A 41 20.15 5.37 1.74
C SER A 41 19.89 4.05 0.99
N ALA A 42 18.62 3.68 0.83
CA ALA A 42 18.23 2.56 -0.02
C ALA A 42 18.88 2.71 -1.41
N VAL A 43 19.56 1.67 -1.87
CA VAL A 43 20.12 1.66 -3.23
C VAL A 43 18.94 1.48 -4.19
N PRO A 44 18.76 2.38 -5.17
CA PRO A 44 17.67 2.24 -6.14
C PRO A 44 17.75 0.87 -6.84
N VAL A 45 16.62 0.17 -6.91
CA VAL A 45 16.55 -1.12 -7.56
C VAL A 45 16.63 -0.93 -9.07
N ASP A 46 17.57 -1.63 -9.72
CA ASP A 46 17.67 -1.66 -11.19
C ASP A 46 16.58 -2.57 -11.76
N TYR A 47 15.43 -1.97 -12.14
CA TYR A 47 14.31 -2.69 -12.73
C TYR A 47 14.59 -3.25 -14.12
N ASP A 48 15.59 -2.74 -14.84
CA ASP A 48 15.98 -3.27 -16.15
C ASP A 48 16.62 -4.67 -16.03
N SER A 49 17.08 -5.03 -14.83
CA SER A 49 17.67 -6.35 -14.55
C SER A 49 16.74 -7.32 -13.80
N TYR A 50 15.60 -6.85 -13.27
CA TYR A 50 14.67 -7.68 -12.52
C TYR A 50 13.53 -8.20 -13.40
N THR A 51 13.32 -9.50 -13.40
CA THR A 51 12.16 -10.15 -14.05
C THR A 51 11.20 -10.66 -12.99
N PRO A 52 9.99 -10.10 -12.87
CA PRO A 52 9.02 -10.53 -11.89
C PRO A 52 8.67 -12.01 -12.01
N LEU A 53 8.62 -12.71 -10.86
CA LEU A 53 8.22 -14.11 -10.77
C LEU A 53 6.69 -14.20 -10.76
N ASN A 54 6.08 -14.45 -11.94
CA ASN A 54 4.64 -14.60 -12.07
C ASN A 54 4.25 -15.95 -12.67
N TYR A 55 3.17 -16.52 -12.16
CA TYR A 55 2.65 -17.83 -12.58
C TYR A 55 1.40 -17.67 -13.45
N ASN A 56 1.27 -18.46 -14.52
CA ASN A 56 0.06 -18.50 -15.35
C ASN A 56 -1.18 -18.95 -14.57
N GLN A 57 -0.99 -19.82 -13.59
CA GLN A 57 -2.01 -20.22 -12.63
C GLN A 57 -1.55 -19.84 -11.23
N GLN A 58 -2.15 -18.82 -10.68
CA GLN A 58 -1.87 -18.37 -9.31
C GLN A 58 -2.72 -19.17 -8.32
N ILE A 59 -2.04 -19.74 -7.32
CA ILE A 59 -2.64 -20.32 -6.12
C ILE A 59 -2.11 -19.48 -4.97
N SER A 60 -2.96 -18.60 -4.43
CA SER A 60 -2.51 -17.47 -3.63
C SER A 60 -2.98 -17.56 -2.19
N MET A 61 -2.22 -16.95 -1.29
CA MET A 61 -2.57 -16.73 0.10
C MET A 61 -2.35 -15.26 0.49
N TRP A 62 -3.28 -14.70 1.28
CA TRP A 62 -3.11 -13.38 1.88
C TRP A 62 -2.38 -13.49 3.21
N PHE A 63 -1.45 -12.55 3.41
CA PHE A 63 -0.72 -12.37 4.65
C PHE A 63 -1.06 -10.97 5.20
N PRO A 64 -2.09 -10.88 6.09
CA PRO A 64 -2.60 -9.60 6.56
C PRO A 64 -1.69 -8.96 7.60
N PHE A 65 -1.76 -7.63 7.74
CA PHE A 65 -0.93 -6.88 8.69
C PHE A 65 -1.11 -7.32 10.15
N MET A 66 -2.27 -7.89 10.52
CA MET A 66 -2.50 -8.40 11.88
C MET A 66 -1.53 -9.51 12.28
N ASP A 67 -1.00 -10.27 11.33
CA ASP A 67 -0.03 -11.33 11.58
C ASP A 67 1.32 -10.78 12.06
N TYR A 68 1.65 -9.53 11.74
CA TYR A 68 2.86 -8.87 12.22
C TYR A 68 2.93 -8.72 13.75
N LYS A 69 1.78 -8.71 14.42
CA LYS A 69 1.76 -8.73 15.88
C LYS A 69 2.54 -9.90 16.47
N ASP A 70 2.46 -11.05 15.84
CA ASP A 70 3.08 -12.29 16.34
C ASP A 70 4.52 -12.45 15.82
N ILE A 71 4.79 -11.98 14.60
CA ILE A 71 6.05 -12.27 13.93
C ILE A 71 7.04 -11.10 13.88
N LEU A 72 6.58 -9.86 13.98
CA LEU A 72 7.41 -8.66 13.85
C LEU A 72 7.52 -7.87 15.16
N LEU A 73 6.42 -7.73 15.92
CA LEU A 73 6.41 -6.90 17.12
C LEU A 73 7.42 -7.41 18.16
N ASN A 74 8.38 -6.55 18.51
CA ASN A 74 9.47 -6.85 19.47
C ASN A 74 10.35 -8.05 19.07
N LYS A 75 10.47 -8.34 17.79
CA LYS A 75 11.35 -9.38 17.27
C LYS A 75 12.66 -8.80 16.78
N SER A 76 13.73 -9.59 16.91
CA SER A 76 14.98 -9.38 16.20
C SER A 76 14.81 -9.74 14.72
N GLU A 77 15.76 -9.31 13.88
CA GLU A 77 15.81 -9.70 12.46
C GLU A 77 15.79 -11.23 12.29
N GLU A 78 16.62 -11.95 13.07
CA GLU A 78 16.70 -13.40 12.99
C GLU A 78 15.37 -14.08 13.36
N GLU A 79 14.71 -13.64 14.43
CA GLU A 79 13.41 -14.15 14.82
C GLU A 79 12.35 -13.89 13.76
N PHE A 80 12.33 -12.66 13.18
CA PHE A 80 11.39 -12.30 12.11
C PHE A 80 11.62 -13.13 10.85
N ARG A 81 12.89 -13.33 10.47
CA ARG A 81 13.27 -14.17 9.32
C ARG A 81 12.80 -15.61 9.52
N ASN A 82 13.09 -16.22 10.68
CA ASN A 82 12.68 -17.58 10.99
C ASN A 82 11.16 -17.77 10.96
N GLU A 83 10.41 -16.80 11.50
CA GLU A 83 8.94 -16.83 11.49
C GLU A 83 8.36 -16.66 10.06
N THR A 84 8.98 -15.82 9.25
CA THR A 84 8.60 -15.63 7.83
C THR A 84 8.88 -16.92 7.04
N GLU A 85 10.07 -17.52 7.21
CA GLU A 85 10.44 -18.79 6.57
C GLU A 85 9.47 -19.91 6.91
N LEU A 86 9.09 -20.03 8.19
CA LEU A 86 8.13 -21.04 8.63
C LEU A 86 6.76 -20.86 7.92
N ARG A 87 6.26 -19.65 7.85
CA ARG A 87 4.96 -19.38 7.24
C ARG A 87 4.96 -19.59 5.73
N PHE A 88 6.01 -19.16 5.06
CA PHE A 88 6.13 -19.33 3.61
C PHE A 88 6.41 -20.79 3.23
N SER A 89 7.15 -21.53 4.03
CA SER A 89 7.32 -22.99 3.87
C SER A 89 5.97 -23.71 3.99
N ASN A 90 5.18 -23.40 5.02
CA ASN A 90 3.84 -23.96 5.17
C ASN A 90 2.93 -23.63 3.97
N ALA A 91 3.02 -22.42 3.45
CA ALA A 91 2.28 -22.03 2.24
C ALA A 91 2.70 -22.89 1.02
N LYS A 92 4.00 -23.10 0.83
CA LYS A 92 4.52 -23.99 -0.23
C LYS A 92 4.03 -25.42 -0.10
N GLU A 93 4.01 -25.98 1.10
CA GLU A 93 3.51 -27.33 1.36
C GLU A 93 2.02 -27.48 1.00
N LEU A 94 1.23 -26.39 1.11
CA LEU A 94 -0.16 -26.33 0.69
C LEU A 94 -0.32 -26.11 -0.83
N GLY A 95 0.77 -26.00 -1.59
CA GLY A 95 0.74 -25.76 -3.03
C GLY A 95 0.55 -24.31 -3.43
N ILE A 96 0.68 -23.37 -2.50
CA ILE A 96 0.67 -21.92 -2.77
C ILE A 96 1.92 -21.57 -3.59
N ASN A 97 1.76 -20.70 -4.58
CA ASN A 97 2.85 -20.18 -5.40
C ASN A 97 2.93 -18.64 -5.41
N THR A 98 1.96 -17.96 -4.83
CA THR A 98 1.87 -16.50 -4.78
C THR A 98 1.40 -16.05 -3.41
N VAL A 99 2.07 -15.07 -2.80
CA VAL A 99 1.66 -14.45 -1.54
C VAL A 99 1.30 -12.99 -1.76
N TYR A 100 0.15 -12.59 -1.23
CA TYR A 100 -0.26 -11.18 -1.13
C TYR A 100 0.02 -10.71 0.28
N VAL A 101 1.04 -9.87 0.47
CA VAL A 101 1.52 -9.46 1.78
C VAL A 101 1.16 -8.01 2.03
N HIS A 102 0.44 -7.73 3.11
CA HIS A 102 0.11 -6.37 3.51
C HIS A 102 1.37 -5.60 3.87
N VAL A 103 1.75 -4.64 3.04
CA VAL A 103 2.91 -3.76 3.25
C VAL A 103 2.49 -2.34 3.63
N ARG A 104 1.25 -1.95 3.27
CA ARG A 104 0.64 -0.66 3.65
C ARG A 104 -0.84 -0.85 3.91
N SER A 105 -1.24 -0.88 5.17
CA SER A 105 -2.59 -1.23 5.59
C SER A 105 -3.45 -0.03 5.98
N ASN A 106 -2.86 0.98 6.64
CA ASN A 106 -3.57 2.10 7.25
C ASN A 106 -2.85 3.44 7.00
N CYS A 107 -2.42 3.74 5.78
CA CYS A 107 -1.53 4.88 5.50
C CYS A 107 -0.26 4.83 6.37
N ASP A 108 0.27 3.64 6.54
CA ASP A 108 1.45 3.25 7.30
C ASP A 108 2.36 2.40 6.40
N ALA A 109 3.54 2.01 6.88
CA ALA A 109 4.45 1.17 6.13
C ALA A 109 5.06 0.08 7.03
N TYR A 110 5.12 -1.16 6.52
CA TYR A 110 5.90 -2.26 7.06
C TYR A 110 7.21 -2.44 6.26
N TYR A 111 7.81 -1.30 5.92
CA TYR A 111 9.09 -1.15 5.22
C TYR A 111 9.68 0.22 5.55
N ASN A 112 10.92 0.47 5.16
CA ASN A 112 11.55 1.77 5.37
C ASN A 112 11.01 2.79 4.34
N SER A 113 9.96 3.53 4.72
CA SER A 113 9.27 4.53 3.90
C SER A 113 9.69 5.94 4.27
N GLU A 114 9.85 6.80 3.26
CA GLU A 114 10.00 8.25 3.44
C GLU A 114 8.63 8.98 3.47
N LEU A 115 7.57 8.31 2.98
CA LEU A 115 6.24 8.91 2.82
C LEU A 115 5.28 8.59 3.96
N PHE A 116 5.47 7.43 4.60
CA PHE A 116 4.53 6.88 5.58
C PHE A 116 5.20 6.53 6.89
N PRO A 117 4.51 6.72 8.03
CA PRO A 117 5.00 6.25 9.33
C PRO A 117 5.09 4.73 9.37
N ARG A 118 5.92 4.21 10.24
CA ARG A 118 5.98 2.77 10.51
C ARG A 118 4.64 2.25 11.00
N GLY A 119 4.26 1.06 10.55
CA GLY A 119 3.03 0.38 10.97
C GLY A 119 3.06 0.02 12.46
N GLU A 120 1.89 -0.18 13.06
CA GLU A 120 1.69 -0.42 14.50
C GLU A 120 2.62 -1.48 15.10
N TYR A 121 2.95 -2.53 14.33
CA TYR A 121 3.78 -3.66 14.79
C TYR A 121 5.24 -3.56 14.34
N PHE A 122 5.62 -2.49 13.64
CA PHE A 122 6.99 -2.24 13.20
C PHE A 122 7.65 -1.22 14.13
N SER A 123 8.52 -1.72 15.03
CA SER A 123 9.16 -0.88 16.05
C SER A 123 10.04 0.21 15.43
N GLU A 124 10.00 1.41 16.01
CA GLU A 124 10.90 2.52 15.66
C GLU A 124 12.39 2.17 15.85
N ASN A 125 12.68 1.23 16.75
CA ASN A 125 14.04 0.80 17.05
C ASN A 125 14.50 -0.40 16.23
N SER A 126 13.69 -0.91 15.29
CA SER A 126 14.12 -1.97 14.39
C SER A 126 15.15 -1.45 13.41
N ASP A 127 16.25 -2.18 13.27
CA ASP A 127 17.41 -1.87 12.41
C ASP A 127 17.41 -2.69 11.10
N PHE A 128 16.31 -3.37 10.80
CA PHE A 128 16.11 -4.16 9.59
C PHE A 128 14.85 -3.75 8.84
N ASP A 129 14.77 -4.11 7.56
CA ASP A 129 13.60 -3.87 6.71
C ASP A 129 12.78 -5.16 6.58
N PRO A 130 11.54 -5.18 7.14
CA PRO A 130 10.68 -6.36 7.06
C PRO A 130 10.31 -6.75 5.63
N LEU A 131 10.09 -5.79 4.76
CA LEU A 131 9.67 -6.05 3.38
C LEU A 131 10.78 -6.72 2.58
N GLU A 132 12.01 -6.24 2.69
CA GLU A 132 13.18 -6.86 2.04
C GLU A 132 13.34 -8.32 2.46
N ILE A 133 13.28 -8.59 3.77
CA ILE A 133 13.37 -9.96 4.31
C ILE A 133 12.27 -10.87 3.76
N MET A 134 11.04 -10.39 3.70
CA MET A 134 9.90 -11.17 3.21
C MET A 134 10.00 -11.45 1.71
N ILE A 135 10.44 -10.48 0.91
CA ILE A 135 10.66 -10.66 -0.53
C ILE A 135 11.75 -11.68 -0.78
N ASP A 136 12.91 -11.54 -0.14
CA ASP A 136 14.03 -12.47 -0.30
C ASP A 136 13.64 -13.90 0.12
N THR A 137 12.92 -14.04 1.23
CA THR A 137 12.41 -15.32 1.70
C THR A 137 11.44 -15.94 0.70
N ALA A 138 10.48 -15.17 0.20
CA ALA A 138 9.53 -15.64 -0.80
C ALA A 138 10.23 -16.11 -2.08
N HIS A 139 11.13 -15.30 -2.63
CA HIS A 139 11.87 -15.60 -3.84
C HIS A 139 12.78 -16.83 -3.68
N SER A 140 13.45 -16.98 -2.54
CA SER A 140 14.28 -18.15 -2.25
C SER A 140 13.49 -19.47 -2.30
N MET A 141 12.20 -19.41 -2.02
CA MET A 141 11.27 -20.55 -2.07
C MET A 141 10.50 -20.64 -3.39
N GLY A 142 10.73 -19.72 -4.36
CA GLY A 142 9.98 -19.65 -5.61
C GLY A 142 8.51 -19.28 -5.38
N LEU A 143 8.22 -18.39 -4.43
CA LEU A 143 6.93 -17.75 -4.26
C LEU A 143 6.95 -16.39 -4.95
N SER A 144 5.93 -16.10 -5.75
CA SER A 144 5.66 -14.76 -6.25
C SER A 144 5.19 -13.87 -5.11
N PHE A 145 5.81 -12.70 -4.95
CA PHE A 145 5.50 -11.75 -3.86
C PHE A 145 4.78 -10.52 -4.39
N HIS A 146 3.55 -10.34 -4.00
CA HIS A 146 2.75 -9.16 -4.33
C HIS A 146 2.59 -8.26 -3.11
N ALA A 147 3.01 -7.01 -3.22
CA ALA A 147 2.82 -6.03 -2.17
C ALA A 147 1.33 -5.62 -2.11
N TRP A 148 0.69 -5.91 -0.99
CA TRP A 148 -0.71 -5.58 -0.77
C TRP A 148 -0.84 -4.22 -0.08
N VAL A 149 -1.60 -3.33 -0.69
CA VAL A 149 -1.80 -1.94 -0.27
C VAL A 149 -3.29 -1.63 -0.18
N ASN A 150 -3.74 -1.08 0.94
CA ASN A 150 -5.04 -0.45 1.07
C ASN A 150 -4.89 1.04 0.68
N PRO A 151 -5.38 1.46 -0.49
CA PRO A 151 -5.01 2.77 -1.04
C PRO A 151 -5.64 3.94 -0.30
N MET A 152 -6.85 3.78 0.25
CA MET A 152 -7.58 4.89 0.86
C MET A 152 -7.65 4.84 2.38
N ARG A 153 -7.44 3.66 2.99
CA ARG A 153 -7.58 3.49 4.43
C ARG A 153 -6.44 4.19 5.17
N GLY A 154 -6.80 5.05 6.11
CA GLY A 154 -5.87 5.79 6.95
C GLY A 154 -5.94 5.35 8.41
N GLN A 155 -5.78 6.28 9.31
CA GLN A 155 -5.53 6.06 10.73
C GLN A 155 -6.70 6.54 11.60
N THR A 156 -6.70 6.18 12.89
CA THR A 156 -7.61 6.76 13.89
C THR A 156 -7.22 8.20 14.21
N SER A 157 -8.15 8.98 14.78
CA SER A 157 -7.85 10.34 15.25
C SER A 157 -6.70 10.34 16.26
N GLN A 158 -6.68 9.39 17.19
CA GLN A 158 -5.62 9.27 18.19
C GLN A 158 -4.24 9.05 17.57
N GLN A 159 -4.15 8.21 16.54
CA GLN A 159 -2.90 7.98 15.81
C GLN A 159 -2.45 9.23 15.06
N LEU A 160 -3.38 9.93 14.38
CA LEU A 160 -3.08 11.17 13.68
C LEU A 160 -2.65 12.30 14.63
N GLU A 161 -3.27 12.44 15.81
CA GLU A 161 -2.89 13.43 16.82
C GLU A 161 -1.43 13.26 17.29
N ASN A 162 -0.98 12.00 17.43
CA ASN A 162 0.36 11.65 17.90
C ASN A 162 1.41 11.51 16.78
N MET A 163 1.01 11.60 15.52
CA MET A 163 1.88 11.43 14.35
C MET A 163 2.80 12.65 14.16
N SER A 164 4.01 12.43 13.65
CA SER A 164 4.92 13.50 13.23
C SER A 164 4.31 14.36 12.13
N SER A 165 4.50 15.68 12.21
CA SER A 165 4.04 16.64 11.20
C SER A 165 4.77 16.55 9.86
N GLU A 166 5.81 15.74 9.75
CA GLU A 166 6.49 15.47 8.48
C GLU A 166 5.62 14.66 7.50
N TYR A 167 4.74 13.80 8.01
CA TYR A 167 3.87 12.97 7.19
C TYR A 167 2.71 13.73 6.57
N LYS A 168 2.49 13.51 5.28
CA LYS A 168 1.47 14.23 4.50
C LYS A 168 0.06 14.08 5.05
N ILE A 169 -0.32 12.90 5.51
CA ILE A 169 -1.66 12.67 6.10
C ILE A 169 -1.86 13.50 7.38
N LYS A 170 -0.82 13.65 8.19
CA LYS A 170 -0.85 14.52 9.38
C LYS A 170 -1.00 15.98 8.99
N GLN A 171 -0.27 16.44 7.97
CA GLN A 171 -0.40 17.81 7.46
C GLN A 171 -1.82 18.11 6.99
N TRP A 172 -2.48 17.16 6.33
CA TRP A 172 -3.88 17.30 5.92
C TRP A 172 -4.85 17.26 7.10
N TYR A 173 -4.54 16.47 8.13
CA TYR A 173 -5.33 16.40 9.35
C TYR A 173 -5.30 17.73 10.12
N ASP A 174 -4.16 18.40 10.19
CA ASP A 174 -3.98 19.66 10.91
C ASP A 174 -4.43 20.90 10.09
N ASP A 175 -4.53 20.78 8.78
CA ASP A 175 -4.94 21.87 7.90
C ASP A 175 -6.47 21.97 7.84
N SER A 176 -7.04 23.03 8.45
CA SER A 176 -8.48 23.25 8.50
C SER A 176 -9.17 23.39 7.12
N GLN A 177 -8.41 23.62 6.04
CA GLN A 177 -8.93 23.69 4.67
C GLN A 177 -8.91 22.33 3.96
N LYS A 178 -8.09 21.38 4.44
CA LYS A 178 -7.94 20.06 3.85
C LYS A 178 -8.56 18.95 4.69
N ASN A 179 -8.62 19.15 5.99
CA ASN A 179 -9.35 18.27 6.89
C ASN A 179 -10.81 18.20 6.46
N SER A 180 -11.39 17.01 6.49
CA SER A 180 -12.74 16.69 5.99
C SER A 180 -12.94 16.87 4.48
N LEU A 181 -11.89 17.17 3.72
CA LEU A 181 -11.88 17.21 2.25
C LEU A 181 -10.92 16.16 1.68
N TYR A 182 -9.62 16.32 1.92
CA TYR A 182 -8.58 15.39 1.42
C TYR A 182 -8.53 14.10 2.22
N ILE A 183 -8.79 14.22 3.52
CA ILE A 183 -9.04 13.09 4.41
C ILE A 183 -10.39 13.27 5.07
N VAL A 184 -11.16 12.21 5.19
CA VAL A 184 -12.53 12.23 5.71
C VAL A 184 -12.72 11.11 6.70
N GLN A 185 -13.31 11.42 7.85
CA GLN A 185 -13.60 10.42 8.87
C GLN A 185 -14.86 9.61 8.51
N SER A 186 -14.75 8.29 8.61
CA SER A 186 -15.88 7.37 8.54
C SER A 186 -15.76 6.33 9.67
N GLY A 187 -16.67 6.37 10.63
CA GLY A 187 -16.50 5.64 11.89
C GLY A 187 -15.29 6.19 12.67
N ASP A 188 -14.43 5.29 13.14
CA ASP A 188 -13.24 5.65 13.92
C ASP A 188 -11.99 5.91 13.06
N ILE A 189 -12.10 5.70 11.75
CA ILE A 189 -10.97 5.76 10.82
C ILE A 189 -11.10 6.96 9.88
N TRP A 190 -9.97 7.60 9.58
CA TRP A 190 -9.84 8.60 8.53
C TRP A 190 -9.44 7.92 7.22
N TYR A 191 -10.00 8.37 6.12
CA TYR A 191 -9.77 7.82 4.78
C TYR A 191 -9.31 8.91 3.84
N LEU A 192 -8.42 8.57 2.91
CA LEU A 192 -8.02 9.42 1.80
C LEU A 192 -9.19 9.58 0.82
N ASN A 193 -9.46 10.81 0.37
CA ASN A 193 -10.54 11.08 -0.57
C ASN A 193 -10.01 11.19 -2.02
N PRO A 194 -10.26 10.19 -2.89
CA PRO A 194 -9.71 10.15 -4.23
C PRO A 194 -10.34 11.18 -5.20
N ALA A 195 -11.32 11.94 -4.76
CA ALA A 195 -11.88 13.05 -5.54
C ALA A 195 -10.81 14.12 -5.86
N TYR A 196 -9.82 14.29 -4.99
CA TYR A 196 -8.77 15.29 -5.14
C TYR A 196 -7.54 14.72 -5.83
N LYS A 197 -7.03 15.43 -6.85
CA LYS A 197 -5.85 15.00 -7.61
C LYS A 197 -4.61 14.83 -6.71
N GLU A 198 -4.40 15.74 -5.76
CA GLU A 198 -3.26 15.69 -4.82
C GLU A 198 -3.29 14.42 -3.97
N VAL A 199 -4.49 13.98 -3.56
CA VAL A 199 -4.67 12.73 -2.81
C VAL A 199 -4.36 11.51 -3.69
N ARG A 200 -4.86 11.49 -4.93
CA ARG A 200 -4.53 10.40 -5.87
C ARG A 200 -3.04 10.33 -6.18
N SER A 201 -2.38 11.49 -6.31
CA SER A 201 -0.92 11.53 -6.50
C SER A 201 -0.19 10.93 -5.30
N PHE A 202 -0.55 11.30 -4.08
CA PHE A 202 0.06 10.76 -2.87
C PHE A 202 -0.13 9.24 -2.75
N ILE A 203 -1.29 8.72 -3.13
CA ILE A 203 -1.54 7.27 -3.17
C ILE A 203 -0.61 6.58 -4.17
N ALA A 204 -0.46 7.17 -5.36
CA ALA A 204 0.40 6.66 -6.41
C ALA A 204 1.89 6.75 -6.03
N ASP A 205 2.32 7.88 -5.45
CA ASP A 205 3.70 8.08 -5.01
C ASP A 205 4.13 6.99 -4.02
N GLY A 206 3.24 6.60 -3.08
CA GLY A 206 3.53 5.52 -2.16
C GLY A 206 3.59 4.12 -2.79
N ILE A 207 2.99 3.92 -3.95
CA ILE A 207 3.15 2.67 -4.71
C ILE A 207 4.44 2.72 -5.51
N PHE A 208 4.76 3.86 -6.09
CA PHE A 208 6.05 4.04 -6.79
C PHE A 208 7.24 3.90 -5.85
N GLU A 209 7.14 4.40 -4.60
CA GLU A 209 8.16 4.17 -3.57
C GLU A 209 8.45 2.67 -3.37
N ILE A 210 7.41 1.82 -3.31
CA ILE A 210 7.59 0.37 -3.22
C ILE A 210 8.26 -0.18 -4.49
N LEU A 211 7.77 0.22 -5.67
CA LEU A 211 8.28 -0.28 -6.94
C LEU A 211 9.72 0.17 -7.23
N GLU A 212 10.12 1.34 -6.77
CA GLU A 212 11.47 1.87 -6.96
C GLU A 212 12.51 1.25 -6.01
N ASN A 213 12.08 0.77 -4.83
CA ASN A 213 13.00 0.30 -3.80
C ASN A 213 12.98 -1.22 -3.59
N TYR A 214 11.94 -1.94 -4.06
CA TYR A 214 11.77 -3.35 -3.75
C TYR A 214 11.44 -4.18 -5.00
N LYS A 215 12.00 -5.39 -5.06
CA LYS A 215 11.78 -6.35 -6.15
C LYS A 215 10.48 -7.14 -5.96
N VAL A 216 9.35 -6.42 -5.93
CA VAL A 216 8.04 -7.06 -5.84
C VAL A 216 7.61 -7.60 -7.22
N ASP A 217 6.86 -8.70 -7.25
CA ASP A 217 6.36 -9.32 -8.48
C ASP A 217 5.05 -8.69 -8.96
N GLY A 218 4.39 -7.95 -8.09
CA GLY A 218 3.18 -7.22 -8.38
C GLY A 218 2.69 -6.36 -7.22
N ILE A 219 1.71 -5.51 -7.52
CA ILE A 219 0.96 -4.75 -6.53
C ILE A 219 -0.45 -5.33 -6.44
N HIS A 220 -0.92 -5.60 -5.24
CA HIS A 220 -2.29 -6.00 -4.96
C HIS A 220 -3.01 -4.87 -4.21
N ILE A 221 -4.15 -4.47 -4.75
CA ILE A 221 -4.98 -3.43 -4.15
C ILE A 221 -6.33 -4.03 -3.89
N ASP A 222 -6.76 -3.99 -2.64
CA ASP A 222 -8.12 -4.29 -2.24
C ASP A 222 -8.58 -3.36 -1.11
N ASP A 223 -9.58 -3.76 -0.35
CA ASP A 223 -10.34 -2.96 0.59
C ASP A 223 -11.39 -2.08 -0.13
N TYR A 224 -12.29 -1.56 0.62
CA TYR A 224 -13.33 -0.68 0.11
C TYR A 224 -12.72 0.61 -0.40
N PHE A 225 -12.81 0.87 -1.70
CA PHE A 225 -12.30 2.12 -2.30
C PHE A 225 -13.05 3.36 -1.76
N TYR A 226 -14.32 3.17 -1.41
CA TYR A 226 -15.06 4.12 -0.60
C TYR A 226 -15.57 3.43 0.66
N PRO A 227 -15.29 3.95 1.87
CA PRO A 227 -15.62 3.28 3.13
C PRO A 227 -17.11 3.29 3.43
N THR A 228 -17.89 4.09 2.72
CA THR A 228 -19.31 4.29 2.95
C THR A 228 -20.06 4.66 1.67
N GLN A 229 -21.33 4.30 1.62
CA GLN A 229 -22.26 4.77 0.60
C GLN A 229 -22.86 6.15 0.96
N ASP A 230 -22.66 6.63 2.18
CA ASP A 230 -23.12 7.95 2.61
C ASP A 230 -22.47 9.03 1.73
N GLU A 231 -23.29 9.83 1.10
CA GLU A 231 -22.86 10.88 0.22
C GLU A 231 -22.17 12.04 0.96
N SER A 232 -22.38 12.17 2.27
CA SER A 232 -21.74 13.20 3.08
C SER A 232 -20.22 13.09 3.09
N PHE A 233 -19.67 11.88 2.83
CA PHE A 233 -18.24 11.64 2.77
C PHE A 233 -17.48 12.56 1.80
N ASP A 234 -18.05 12.83 0.64
CA ASP A 234 -17.41 13.62 -0.42
C ASP A 234 -18.37 14.57 -1.15
N ARG A 235 -19.50 14.90 -0.52
CA ARG A 235 -20.56 15.79 -1.05
C ARG A 235 -19.99 17.10 -1.58
N GLN A 236 -19.12 17.75 -0.82
CA GLN A 236 -18.55 19.04 -1.22
C GLN A 236 -17.72 18.91 -2.50
N ALA A 237 -16.93 17.85 -2.65
CA ALA A 237 -16.15 17.61 -3.86
C ALA A 237 -17.05 17.31 -5.06
N PHE A 238 -18.14 16.58 -4.84
CA PHE A 238 -19.14 16.31 -5.88
C PHE A 238 -19.81 17.61 -6.38
N GLU A 239 -20.27 18.45 -5.48
CA GLU A 239 -20.91 19.73 -5.83
C GLU A 239 -19.96 20.66 -6.60
N GLN A 240 -18.67 20.65 -6.24
CA GLN A 240 -17.63 21.42 -6.95
C GLN A 240 -17.29 20.84 -8.33
N SER A 241 -17.52 19.54 -8.55
CA SER A 241 -17.19 18.87 -9.82
C SER A 241 -18.11 19.25 -10.98
N GLY A 242 -19.32 19.74 -10.70
CA GLY A 242 -20.37 19.98 -11.70
C GLY A 242 -21.01 18.71 -12.25
N SER A 243 -20.69 17.53 -11.70
CA SER A 243 -21.33 16.26 -12.06
C SER A 243 -22.77 16.21 -11.57
N THR A 244 -23.62 15.47 -12.29
CA THR A 244 -25.04 15.27 -11.95
C THR A 244 -25.35 13.85 -11.49
N ASP A 245 -24.41 12.90 -11.66
CA ASP A 245 -24.54 11.50 -11.22
C ASP A 245 -23.46 11.19 -10.17
N PHE A 246 -23.89 11.12 -8.93
CA PHE A 246 -22.99 10.91 -7.79
C PHE A 246 -22.30 9.53 -7.81
N SER A 247 -23.05 8.50 -8.17
CA SER A 247 -22.50 7.14 -8.19
C SER A 247 -21.47 6.95 -9.30
N GLN A 248 -21.77 7.47 -10.50
CA GLN A 248 -20.83 7.44 -11.61
C GLN A 248 -19.59 8.28 -11.32
N TRP A 249 -19.76 9.46 -10.71
CA TRP A 249 -18.65 10.33 -10.33
C TRP A 249 -17.69 9.65 -9.32
N ARG A 250 -18.20 8.94 -8.31
CA ARG A 250 -17.36 8.14 -7.40
C ARG A 250 -16.60 7.03 -8.13
N LEU A 251 -17.27 6.32 -9.03
CA LEU A 251 -16.66 5.29 -9.85
C LEU A 251 -15.54 5.84 -10.74
N ASP A 252 -15.76 7.03 -11.31
CA ASP A 252 -14.76 7.71 -12.12
C ASP A 252 -13.54 8.14 -11.28
N ASN A 253 -13.73 8.64 -10.06
CA ASN A 253 -12.62 8.98 -9.14
C ASN A 253 -11.81 7.75 -8.73
N ALA A 254 -12.47 6.63 -8.41
CA ALA A 254 -11.78 5.37 -8.14
C ALA A 254 -11.00 4.88 -9.36
N SER A 255 -11.60 4.98 -10.55
CA SER A 255 -10.95 4.62 -11.82
C SER A 255 -9.74 5.51 -12.13
N LEU A 256 -9.84 6.81 -11.85
CA LEU A 256 -8.72 7.75 -12.01
C LEU A 256 -7.56 7.43 -11.05
N MET A 257 -7.87 7.06 -9.80
CA MET A 257 -6.87 6.62 -8.84
C MET A 257 -6.13 5.38 -9.34
N VAL A 258 -6.86 4.35 -9.74
CA VAL A 258 -6.25 3.11 -10.26
C VAL A 258 -5.41 3.37 -11.52
N ARG A 259 -5.90 4.21 -12.46
CA ARG A 259 -5.13 4.58 -13.66
C ARG A 259 -3.86 5.37 -13.37
N GLN A 260 -3.80 6.09 -12.27
CA GLN A 260 -2.60 6.85 -11.91
C GLN A 260 -1.53 5.92 -11.31
N ILE A 261 -1.95 4.79 -10.76
CA ILE A 261 -1.08 3.74 -10.24
C ILE A 261 -0.53 2.86 -11.39
N TYR A 262 -1.37 2.64 -12.40
CA TYR A 262 -1.03 1.80 -13.57
C TYR A 262 -0.18 2.55 -14.59
#